data_450ccfd38aad8ded883d654bbb918f03
#
_entry.id   450ccfd38aad8ded883d654bbb918f03
#
_cell.length_a   1.000
_cell.length_b   1.000
_cell.length_c   1.000
_cell.angle_alpha   90.00
_cell.angle_beta   90.00
_cell.angle_gamma   90.00
#
_symmetry.space_group_name_H-M   'P 1'
#
loop_
_entity.id
_entity.type
_entity.pdbx_description
1 polymer ?
#
loop_
_entity_poly.entity_id
_entity_poly.type
_entity_poly.pdbx_seq_one_letter_code
_entity_poly.pdbx_strand_id
1 'polypeptide(L)'
;MKRAVVVGATSGIGREVAKLLLADGWMIGAAGRRMAELESLKAMAPDKVMIQQLDVTSEDAPTLLQQLIDSLGGMDLYFHSSGIGSQNPTLDVSIEMRTMQTNGDGFMRMVTAAFHYFKASNREGHIAVISSIAGTRGLGIASAYSATKAFQNTYIQCLTQLARMQHLPIRFTDIRPGFVRTALLKAGNYPMQLTPEYTAKKIVKALKRGKRIAIIDWKYRLLVGFWRLIPRFIWERLPVK
;
A
#
# COMPACT_ATOMS: atom_id res chain seq x y z
N MET A 1 4.67 0.01 23.82
CA MET A 1 3.62 -0.57 22.93
C MET A 1 3.96 -0.13 21.51
N LYS A 2 3.84 -1.02 20.52
CA LYS A 2 4.14 -0.68 19.10
C LYS A 2 2.99 0.11 18.48
N ARG A 3 3.32 1.04 17.58
CA ARG A 3 2.40 1.99 16.95
C ARG A 3 2.45 1.85 15.43
N ALA A 4 1.32 1.61 14.80
CA ALA A 4 1.22 1.52 13.35
C ALA A 4 0.29 2.61 12.81
N VAL A 5 0.76 3.38 11.84
CA VAL A 5 -0.09 4.27 11.06
C VAL A 5 -0.49 3.56 9.77
N VAL A 6 -1.80 3.45 9.53
CA VAL A 6 -2.38 2.76 8.37
C VAL A 6 -3.11 3.79 7.52
N VAL A 7 -2.53 4.16 6.37
CA VAL A 7 -3.16 5.04 5.38
C VAL A 7 -3.95 4.18 4.39
N GLY A 8 -5.25 4.45 4.26
CA GLY A 8 -6.20 3.60 3.54
C GLY A 8 -6.88 2.56 4.45
N ALA A 9 -7.11 2.91 5.72
CA ALA A 9 -7.69 2.03 6.75
C ALA A 9 -9.22 1.88 6.67
N THR A 10 -9.90 2.57 5.76
CA THR A 10 -11.37 2.59 5.70
C THR A 10 -12.00 1.34 5.07
N SER A 11 -11.26 0.52 4.34
CA SER A 11 -11.79 -0.70 3.72
C SER A 11 -10.70 -1.67 3.27
N GLY A 12 -11.12 -2.85 2.80
CA GLY A 12 -10.28 -3.81 2.12
C GLY A 12 -9.04 -4.21 2.93
N ILE A 13 -7.90 -4.33 2.26
CA ILE A 13 -6.65 -4.82 2.85
C ILE A 13 -6.19 -3.94 4.03
N GLY A 14 -6.25 -2.60 3.89
CA GLY A 14 -5.79 -1.68 4.94
C GLY A 14 -6.58 -1.85 6.23
N ARG A 15 -7.91 -1.95 6.13
CA ARG A 15 -8.78 -2.18 7.29
C ARG A 15 -8.48 -3.52 7.97
N GLU A 16 -8.34 -4.59 7.21
CA GLU A 16 -8.04 -5.91 7.77
C GLU A 16 -6.65 -5.99 8.39
N VAL A 17 -5.64 -5.33 7.81
CA VAL A 17 -4.31 -5.21 8.43
C VAL A 17 -4.39 -4.43 9.75
N ALA A 18 -5.13 -3.32 9.80
CA ALA A 18 -5.31 -2.54 11.02
C ALA A 18 -5.94 -3.39 12.13
N LYS A 19 -7.01 -4.15 11.83
CA LYS A 19 -7.65 -5.08 12.78
C LYS A 19 -6.69 -6.14 13.32
N LEU A 20 -5.88 -6.75 12.44
CA LEU A 20 -4.93 -7.78 12.85
C LEU A 20 -3.80 -7.22 13.72
N LEU A 21 -3.28 -6.02 13.38
CA LEU A 21 -2.27 -5.36 14.21
C LEU A 21 -2.85 -4.96 15.57
N LEU A 22 -4.11 -4.47 15.59
CA LEU A 22 -4.82 -4.16 16.83
C LEU A 22 -4.96 -5.41 17.73
N ALA A 23 -5.35 -6.54 17.14
CA ALA A 23 -5.44 -7.83 17.84
C ALA A 23 -4.05 -8.32 18.35
N ASP A 24 -2.98 -7.98 17.65
CA ASP A 24 -1.59 -8.22 18.07
C ASP A 24 -1.09 -7.22 19.14
N GLY A 25 -1.96 -6.35 19.67
CA GLY A 25 -1.66 -5.41 20.76
C GLY A 25 -1.00 -4.10 20.34
N TRP A 26 -1.06 -3.73 19.04
CA TRP A 26 -0.55 -2.45 18.55
C TRP A 26 -1.55 -1.33 18.81
N MET A 27 -1.06 -0.12 18.98
CA MET A 27 -1.85 1.11 18.80
C MET A 27 -1.92 1.42 17.29
N ILE A 28 -3.09 1.91 16.85
CA ILE A 28 -3.36 2.16 15.43
C ILE A 28 -3.70 3.63 15.19
N GLY A 29 -2.94 4.29 14.34
CA GLY A 29 -3.34 5.53 13.69
C GLY A 29 -4.00 5.18 12.35
N ALA A 30 -5.31 5.31 12.26
CA ALA A 30 -6.07 4.95 11.07
C ALA A 30 -6.40 6.21 10.25
N ALA A 31 -5.97 6.24 8.99
CA ALA A 31 -6.22 7.36 8.09
C ALA A 31 -6.95 6.94 6.82
N GLY A 32 -7.82 7.83 6.32
CA GLY A 32 -8.55 7.66 5.08
C GLY A 32 -9.64 8.71 4.90
N ARG A 33 -10.35 8.67 3.78
CA ARG A 33 -11.33 9.70 3.41
C ARG A 33 -12.70 9.58 4.09
N ARG A 34 -13.09 8.36 4.46
CA ARG A 34 -14.45 8.06 4.96
C ARG A 34 -14.46 8.05 6.48
N MET A 35 -14.93 9.13 7.09
CA MET A 35 -14.93 9.29 8.55
C MET A 35 -15.77 8.20 9.24
N ALA A 36 -16.96 7.88 8.76
CA ALA A 36 -17.82 6.85 9.37
C ALA A 36 -17.12 5.48 9.48
N GLU A 37 -16.29 5.12 8.49
CA GLU A 37 -15.51 3.88 8.51
C GLU A 37 -14.34 3.92 9.50
N LEU A 38 -13.74 5.09 9.69
CA LEU A 38 -12.70 5.30 10.69
C LEU A 38 -13.31 5.23 12.10
N GLU A 39 -14.43 5.88 12.34
CA GLU A 39 -15.17 5.80 13.60
C GLU A 39 -15.58 4.36 13.94
N SER A 40 -16.06 3.60 12.95
CA SER A 40 -16.36 2.17 13.10
C SER A 40 -15.12 1.34 13.48
N LEU A 41 -13.93 1.71 13.00
CA LEU A 41 -12.69 1.05 13.39
C LEU A 41 -12.28 1.45 14.82
N LYS A 42 -12.40 2.75 15.16
CA LYS A 42 -12.12 3.27 16.49
C LYS A 42 -13.02 2.66 17.56
N ALA A 43 -14.30 2.47 17.26
CA ALA A 43 -15.26 1.85 18.17
C ALA A 43 -14.88 0.43 18.62
N MET A 44 -14.02 -0.28 17.84
CA MET A 44 -13.52 -1.61 18.22
C MET A 44 -12.53 -1.57 19.40
N ALA A 45 -11.78 -0.46 19.57
CA ALA A 45 -10.86 -0.24 20.68
C ALA A 45 -10.56 1.26 20.81
N PRO A 46 -11.45 2.05 21.47
CA PRO A 46 -11.38 3.50 21.52
C PRO A 46 -10.04 4.05 22.04
N ASP A 47 -9.45 3.36 23.03
CA ASP A 47 -8.20 3.77 23.68
C ASP A 47 -6.94 3.42 22.87
N LYS A 48 -7.06 2.59 21.82
CA LYS A 48 -5.95 2.11 21.01
C LYS A 48 -5.99 2.58 19.56
N VAL A 49 -7.07 3.20 19.12
CA VAL A 49 -7.25 3.65 17.75
C VAL A 49 -7.45 5.16 17.69
N MET A 50 -6.46 5.85 17.12
CA MET A 50 -6.56 7.25 16.73
C MET A 50 -6.96 7.32 15.27
N ILE A 51 -7.78 8.30 14.91
CA ILE A 51 -8.30 8.43 13.53
C ILE A 51 -8.01 9.81 12.97
N GLN A 52 -7.78 9.85 11.66
CA GLN A 52 -7.57 11.09 10.90
C GLN A 52 -8.26 10.99 9.55
N GLN A 53 -9.19 11.90 9.27
CA GLN A 53 -9.68 12.05 7.91
C GLN A 53 -8.57 12.64 7.04
N LEU A 54 -8.20 11.93 5.96
CA LEU A 54 -7.07 12.29 5.13
C LEU A 54 -7.31 11.81 3.69
N ASP A 55 -7.14 12.72 2.72
CA ASP A 55 -6.99 12.40 1.31
C ASP A 55 -5.53 12.54 0.91
N VAL A 56 -4.92 11.47 0.40
CA VAL A 56 -3.50 11.47 0.02
C VAL A 56 -3.16 12.44 -1.12
N THR A 57 -4.17 12.87 -1.88
CA THR A 57 -4.02 13.83 -2.99
C THR A 57 -4.01 15.28 -2.52
N SER A 58 -4.44 15.54 -1.29
CA SER A 58 -4.45 16.88 -0.72
C SER A 58 -3.04 17.35 -0.35
N GLU A 59 -2.79 18.67 -0.46
CA GLU A 59 -1.49 19.27 -0.12
C GLU A 59 -1.18 19.23 1.38
N ASP A 60 -2.21 19.25 2.21
CA ASP A 60 -2.11 19.18 3.67
C ASP A 60 -1.95 17.75 4.20
N ALA A 61 -2.04 16.73 3.35
CA ALA A 61 -1.95 15.32 3.76
C ALA A 61 -0.71 14.98 4.62
N PRO A 62 0.51 15.52 4.36
CA PRO A 62 1.66 15.30 5.24
C PRO A 62 1.48 15.91 6.63
N THR A 63 0.85 17.08 6.74
CA THR A 63 0.54 17.74 8.01
C THR A 63 -0.45 16.93 8.82
N LEU A 64 -1.51 16.44 8.17
CA LEU A 64 -2.51 15.56 8.80
C LEU A 64 -1.89 14.21 9.23
N LEU A 65 -0.94 13.68 8.46
CA LEU A 65 -0.17 12.51 8.86
C LEU A 65 0.64 12.77 10.13
N GLN A 66 1.34 13.92 10.21
CA GLN A 66 2.12 14.27 11.39
C GLN A 66 1.22 14.42 12.63
N GLN A 67 0.07 15.10 12.51
CA GLN A 67 -0.91 15.21 13.59
C GLN A 67 -1.39 13.85 14.10
N LEU A 68 -1.65 12.90 13.18
CA LEU A 68 -2.02 11.54 13.56
C LEU A 68 -0.89 10.81 14.28
N ILE A 69 0.35 10.97 13.83
CA ILE A 69 1.54 10.39 14.49
C ILE A 69 1.69 10.98 15.91
N ASP A 70 1.50 12.28 16.07
CA ASP A 70 1.62 12.95 17.37
C ASP A 70 0.52 12.48 18.34
N SER A 71 -0.72 12.39 17.86
CA SER A 71 -1.84 11.87 18.67
C SER A 71 -1.65 10.41 19.10
N LEU A 72 -0.91 9.61 18.29
CA LEU A 72 -0.56 8.23 18.58
C LEU A 72 0.65 8.11 19.53
N GLY A 73 1.37 9.21 19.76
CA GLY A 73 2.61 9.27 20.52
C GLY A 73 3.83 8.68 19.81
N GLY A 74 3.80 8.67 18.46
CA GLY A 74 4.87 8.20 17.59
C GLY A 74 4.43 7.10 16.63
N MET A 75 5.40 6.62 15.81
CA MET A 75 5.15 5.60 14.78
C MET A 75 6.34 4.63 14.68
N ASP A 76 6.05 3.33 14.67
CA ASP A 76 7.02 2.25 14.44
C ASP A 76 6.82 1.60 13.06
N LEU A 77 5.58 1.62 12.55
CA LEU A 77 5.20 1.11 11.23
C LEU A 77 4.34 2.13 10.49
N TYR A 78 4.78 2.53 9.31
CA TYR A 78 3.94 3.19 8.31
C TYR A 78 3.45 2.16 7.30
N PHE A 79 2.14 2.00 7.16
CA PHE A 79 1.52 1.07 6.22
C PHE A 79 0.68 1.83 5.20
N HIS A 80 1.16 1.90 3.96
CA HIS A 80 0.46 2.56 2.86
C HIS A 80 -0.41 1.57 2.08
N SER A 81 -1.72 1.70 2.22
CA SER A 81 -2.73 0.90 1.50
C SER A 81 -3.67 1.76 0.65
N SER A 82 -3.48 3.08 0.65
CA SER A 82 -4.26 3.96 -0.21
C SER A 82 -3.87 3.76 -1.68
N GLY A 83 -4.87 3.69 -2.54
CA GLY A 83 -4.68 3.54 -3.96
C GLY A 83 -5.99 3.26 -4.67
N ILE A 84 -6.01 3.56 -5.96
CA ILE A 84 -7.14 3.27 -6.86
C ILE A 84 -6.64 2.48 -8.07
N GLY A 85 -7.57 1.83 -8.76
CA GLY A 85 -7.29 1.11 -9.99
C GLY A 85 -8.56 0.93 -10.81
N SER A 86 -8.42 1.03 -12.10
CA SER A 86 -9.51 0.78 -13.05
C SER A 86 -8.94 0.18 -14.32
N GLN A 87 -9.70 -0.69 -14.96
CA GLN A 87 -9.49 -0.98 -16.38
C GLN A 87 -9.92 0.24 -17.17
N ASN A 88 -9.13 0.61 -18.19
CA ASN A 88 -9.35 1.78 -19.03
C ASN A 88 -8.93 1.49 -20.49
N PRO A 89 -9.62 0.58 -21.19
CA PRO A 89 -9.24 0.18 -22.54
C PRO A 89 -9.43 1.33 -23.57
N THR A 90 -10.23 2.34 -23.24
CA THR A 90 -10.46 3.51 -24.09
C THR A 90 -9.46 4.65 -23.85
N LEU A 91 -8.54 4.49 -22.90
CA LEU A 91 -7.58 5.52 -22.49
C LEU A 91 -8.25 6.86 -22.12
N ASP A 92 -9.38 6.80 -21.40
CA ASP A 92 -9.99 8.01 -20.84
C ASP A 92 -8.97 8.73 -19.94
N VAL A 93 -8.61 9.94 -20.35
CA VAL A 93 -7.56 10.75 -19.69
C VAL A 93 -7.92 11.04 -18.23
N SER A 94 -9.20 11.22 -17.92
CA SER A 94 -9.63 11.50 -16.54
C SER A 94 -9.34 10.33 -15.59
N ILE A 95 -9.49 9.09 -16.07
CA ILE A 95 -9.16 7.86 -15.32
C ILE A 95 -7.65 7.72 -15.14
N GLU A 96 -6.88 7.95 -16.21
CA GLU A 96 -5.40 7.89 -16.18
C GLU A 96 -4.84 8.92 -15.19
N MET A 97 -5.26 10.19 -15.31
CA MET A 97 -4.79 11.28 -14.45
C MET A 97 -5.18 11.08 -12.98
N ARG A 98 -6.42 10.70 -12.69
CA ARG A 98 -6.87 10.40 -11.33
C ARG A 98 -6.07 9.24 -10.72
N THR A 99 -5.75 8.22 -11.52
CA THR A 99 -4.92 7.09 -11.07
C THR A 99 -3.50 7.56 -10.76
N MET A 100 -2.92 8.42 -11.60
CA MET A 100 -1.59 8.99 -11.38
C MET A 100 -1.55 9.89 -10.13
N GLN A 101 -2.53 10.78 -9.97
CA GLN A 101 -2.63 11.65 -8.80
C GLN A 101 -2.68 10.87 -7.48
N THR A 102 -3.49 9.79 -7.43
CA THR A 102 -3.60 9.01 -6.19
C THR A 102 -2.42 8.08 -5.97
N ASN A 103 -2.04 7.29 -6.99
CA ASN A 103 -1.05 6.22 -6.85
C ASN A 103 0.39 6.70 -7.10
N GLY A 104 0.58 7.82 -7.77
CA GLY A 104 1.88 8.46 -8.02
C GLY A 104 2.12 9.57 -7.00
N ASP A 105 1.49 10.70 -7.21
CA ASP A 105 1.65 11.94 -6.42
C ASP A 105 1.34 11.74 -4.94
N GLY A 106 0.11 11.31 -4.64
CA GLY A 106 -0.33 11.09 -3.26
C GLY A 106 0.49 10.02 -2.56
N PHE A 107 0.84 8.94 -3.27
CA PHE A 107 1.74 7.92 -2.74
C PHE A 107 3.12 8.50 -2.39
N MET A 108 3.76 9.21 -3.33
CA MET A 108 5.09 9.78 -3.13
C MET A 108 5.09 10.78 -1.97
N ARG A 109 4.12 11.69 -1.92
CA ARG A 109 3.93 12.68 -0.86
C ARG A 109 3.89 12.02 0.52
N MET A 110 3.05 11.01 0.69
CA MET A 110 2.85 10.33 1.96
C MET A 110 4.02 9.46 2.40
N VAL A 111 4.62 8.72 1.46
CA VAL A 111 5.79 7.86 1.77
C VAL A 111 7.03 8.69 2.07
N THR A 112 7.21 9.82 1.37
CA THR A 112 8.29 10.78 1.67
C THR A 112 8.12 11.38 3.06
N ALA A 113 6.90 11.79 3.44
CA ALA A 113 6.63 12.30 4.79
C ALA A 113 6.96 11.27 5.87
N ALA A 114 6.56 10.00 5.67
CA ALA A 114 6.90 8.91 6.58
C ALA A 114 8.42 8.65 6.66
N PHE A 115 9.13 8.74 5.53
CA PHE A 115 10.58 8.64 5.48
C PHE A 115 11.25 9.75 6.30
N HIS A 116 10.81 11.00 6.12
CA HIS A 116 11.34 12.15 6.88
C HIS A 116 11.08 12.02 8.38
N TYR A 117 9.90 11.53 8.78
CA TYR A 117 9.62 11.26 10.18
C TYR A 117 10.62 10.28 10.79
N PHE A 118 10.87 9.12 10.14
CA PHE A 118 11.83 8.14 10.65
C PHE A 118 13.27 8.68 10.62
N LYS A 119 13.63 9.45 9.60
CA LYS A 119 14.94 10.10 9.52
C LYS A 119 15.15 11.09 10.69
N ALA A 120 14.17 11.95 10.95
CA ALA A 120 14.25 12.94 12.03
C ALA A 120 14.29 12.32 13.42
N SER A 121 13.53 11.23 13.64
CA SER A 121 13.48 10.52 14.92
C SER A 121 14.72 9.67 15.18
N ASN A 122 15.49 9.33 14.16
CA ASN A 122 16.65 8.41 14.20
C ASN A 122 16.35 7.09 14.93
N ARG A 123 15.10 6.62 14.87
CA ARG A 123 14.63 5.38 15.49
C ARG A 123 14.40 4.30 14.44
N GLU A 124 14.44 3.05 14.89
CA GLU A 124 14.03 1.95 14.01
C GLU A 124 12.61 2.20 13.48
N GLY A 125 12.47 2.15 12.16
CA GLY A 125 11.22 2.36 11.46
C GLY A 125 10.95 1.29 10.41
N HIS A 126 9.66 1.12 10.08
CA HIS A 126 9.26 0.23 9.00
C HIS A 126 8.27 0.93 8.07
N ILE A 127 8.62 1.07 6.81
CA ILE A 127 7.72 1.57 5.75
C ILE A 127 7.28 0.37 4.91
N ALA A 128 5.99 0.08 4.92
CA ALA A 128 5.38 -1.00 4.15
C ALA A 128 4.32 -0.44 3.21
N VAL A 129 4.36 -0.82 1.94
CA VAL A 129 3.44 -0.31 0.93
C VAL A 129 2.77 -1.43 0.17
N ILE A 130 1.50 -1.22 -0.18
CA ILE A 130 0.75 -2.08 -1.10
C ILE A 130 0.98 -1.59 -2.53
N SER A 131 1.90 -2.23 -3.24
CA SER A 131 2.02 -2.08 -4.68
C SER A 131 1.11 -3.09 -5.41
N SER A 132 1.61 -3.89 -6.32
CA SER A 132 0.86 -4.95 -7.01
C SER A 132 1.82 -5.84 -7.81
N ILE A 133 1.39 -7.06 -8.14
CA ILE A 133 2.02 -7.85 -9.20
C ILE A 133 1.91 -7.13 -10.56
N ALA A 134 0.85 -6.33 -10.78
CA ALA A 134 0.66 -5.51 -11.98
C ALA A 134 1.79 -4.49 -12.23
N GLY A 135 2.57 -4.14 -11.20
CA GLY A 135 3.77 -3.31 -11.33
C GLY A 135 5.01 -4.07 -11.83
N THR A 136 4.91 -5.37 -12.10
CA THR A 136 6.06 -6.16 -12.60
C THR A 136 6.06 -6.31 -14.12
N ARG A 137 4.95 -6.01 -14.78
CA ARG A 137 4.76 -5.98 -16.25
C ARG A 137 3.65 -4.98 -16.58
N GLY A 138 3.76 -4.32 -17.74
CA GLY A 138 2.71 -3.46 -18.27
C GLY A 138 1.47 -4.26 -18.66
N LEU A 139 0.29 -3.78 -18.30
CA LEU A 139 -1.01 -4.36 -18.65
C LEU A 139 -1.79 -3.36 -19.50
N GLY A 140 -2.01 -3.66 -20.78
CA GLY A 140 -2.66 -2.74 -21.72
C GLY A 140 -4.05 -2.30 -21.30
N ILE A 141 -4.81 -3.19 -20.65
CA ILE A 141 -6.16 -2.88 -20.16
C ILE A 141 -6.19 -1.94 -18.96
N ALA A 142 -5.05 -1.73 -18.26
CA ALA A 142 -4.94 -0.93 -17.05
C ALA A 142 -3.61 -0.16 -17.02
N SER A 143 -3.40 0.70 -18.03
CA SER A 143 -2.12 1.35 -18.32
C SER A 143 -1.62 2.19 -17.15
N ALA A 144 -2.36 3.20 -16.70
CA ALA A 144 -1.96 4.03 -15.57
C ALA A 144 -1.80 3.21 -14.28
N TYR A 145 -2.68 2.23 -14.05
CA TYR A 145 -2.56 1.40 -12.85
C TYR A 145 -1.25 0.62 -12.83
N SER A 146 -0.94 -0.13 -13.91
CA SER A 146 0.30 -0.92 -13.96
C SER A 146 1.55 -0.03 -13.94
N ALA A 147 1.52 1.11 -14.64
CA ALA A 147 2.60 2.08 -14.65
C ALA A 147 2.85 2.67 -13.25
N THR A 148 1.78 3.09 -12.54
CA THR A 148 1.91 3.63 -11.17
C THR A 148 2.37 2.56 -10.18
N LYS A 149 1.96 1.29 -10.33
CA LYS A 149 2.46 0.20 -9.48
C LYS A 149 3.93 -0.14 -9.76
N ALA A 150 4.39 -0.01 -11.00
CA ALA A 150 5.82 -0.12 -11.34
C ALA A 150 6.63 1.05 -10.75
N PHE A 151 6.11 2.28 -10.83
CA PHE A 151 6.67 3.44 -10.16
C PHE A 151 6.83 3.20 -8.65
N GLN A 152 5.79 2.72 -7.95
CA GLN A 152 5.84 2.42 -6.52
C GLN A 152 6.91 1.37 -6.19
N ASN A 153 7.03 0.29 -6.99
CA ASN A 153 8.06 -0.73 -6.82
C ASN A 153 9.48 -0.13 -6.88
N THR A 154 9.72 0.71 -7.90
CA THR A 154 11.02 1.37 -8.12
C THR A 154 11.29 2.41 -7.03
N TYR A 155 10.30 3.21 -6.67
CA TYR A 155 10.45 4.24 -5.64
C TYR A 155 10.84 3.67 -4.28
N ILE A 156 10.20 2.57 -3.85
CA ILE A 156 10.58 1.87 -2.60
C ILE A 156 11.99 1.27 -2.68
N GLN A 157 12.40 0.80 -3.85
CA GLN A 157 13.78 0.33 -4.06
C GLN A 157 14.79 1.49 -3.88
N CYS A 158 14.51 2.65 -4.48
CA CYS A 158 15.34 3.85 -4.34
C CYS A 158 15.43 4.32 -2.88
N LEU A 159 14.29 4.38 -2.16
CA LEU A 159 14.28 4.77 -0.75
C LEU A 159 15.04 3.77 0.14
N THR A 160 14.97 2.48 -0.19
CA THR A 160 15.76 1.45 0.52
C THR A 160 17.26 1.69 0.35
N GLN A 161 17.69 2.05 -0.86
CA GLN A 161 19.09 2.38 -1.15
C GLN A 161 19.50 3.67 -0.43
N LEU A 162 18.68 4.72 -0.51
CA LEU A 162 18.92 6.01 0.13
C LEU A 162 19.05 5.87 1.66
N ALA A 163 18.17 5.11 2.29
CA ALA A 163 18.25 4.84 3.73
C ALA A 163 19.56 4.15 4.12
N ARG A 164 20.04 3.21 3.32
CA ARG A 164 21.33 2.56 3.54
C ARG A 164 22.52 3.52 3.37
N MET A 165 22.48 4.35 2.32
CA MET A 165 23.52 5.35 2.09
C MET A 165 23.62 6.36 3.24
N GLN A 166 22.48 6.66 3.89
CA GLN A 166 22.41 7.58 5.04
C GLN A 166 22.48 6.87 6.40
N HIS A 167 22.76 5.56 6.44
CA HIS A 167 22.83 4.74 7.65
C HIS A 167 21.57 4.83 8.53
N LEU A 168 20.39 5.04 7.92
CA LEU A 168 19.11 5.13 8.64
C LEU A 168 18.55 3.74 8.98
N PRO A 169 18.06 3.51 10.20
CA PRO A 169 17.51 2.23 10.63
C PRO A 169 16.06 2.04 10.12
N ILE A 170 15.82 2.26 8.82
CA ILE A 170 14.51 2.15 8.20
C ILE A 170 14.44 0.87 7.38
N ARG A 171 13.46 0.01 7.68
CA ARG A 171 13.12 -1.18 6.90
C ARG A 171 12.01 -0.88 5.91
N PHE A 172 12.03 -1.56 4.77
CA PHE A 172 11.02 -1.42 3.75
C PHE A 172 10.41 -2.77 3.37
N THR A 173 9.11 -2.81 3.15
CA THR A 173 8.40 -3.96 2.58
C THR A 173 7.52 -3.52 1.43
N ASP A 174 7.85 -3.98 0.22
CA ASP A 174 7.02 -3.86 -0.97
C ASP A 174 6.09 -5.08 -1.06
N ILE A 175 4.80 -4.85 -0.84
CA ILE A 175 3.77 -5.89 -0.82
C ILE A 175 3.08 -5.90 -2.17
N ARG A 176 3.15 -7.06 -2.85
CA ARG A 176 2.64 -7.26 -4.21
C ARG A 176 1.51 -8.28 -4.22
N PRO A 177 0.28 -7.90 -3.90
CA PRO A 177 -0.86 -8.81 -4.05
C PRO A 177 -1.23 -9.00 -5.53
N GLY A 178 -1.88 -10.14 -5.81
CA GLY A 178 -2.65 -10.32 -7.03
C GLY A 178 -4.06 -9.75 -6.90
N PHE A 179 -5.05 -10.41 -7.51
CA PHE A 179 -6.44 -10.00 -7.40
C PHE A 179 -7.00 -10.24 -6.00
N VAL A 180 -7.41 -9.17 -5.32
CA VAL A 180 -8.04 -9.24 -3.99
C VAL A 180 -9.44 -8.66 -4.08
N ARG A 181 -10.44 -9.40 -3.61
CA ARG A 181 -11.85 -9.02 -3.61
C ARG A 181 -12.09 -7.81 -2.71
N THR A 182 -11.91 -6.62 -3.26
CA THR A 182 -12.12 -5.32 -2.60
C THR A 182 -12.96 -4.43 -3.52
N ALA A 183 -13.40 -3.29 -3.03
CA ALA A 183 -14.08 -2.27 -3.85
C ALA A 183 -13.23 -1.76 -5.04
N LEU A 184 -11.91 -2.01 -5.03
CA LEU A 184 -11.01 -1.70 -6.14
C LEU A 184 -11.27 -2.57 -7.36
N LEU A 185 -11.60 -3.86 -7.15
CA LEU A 185 -11.98 -4.76 -8.24
C LEU A 185 -13.48 -4.59 -8.52
N LYS A 186 -13.80 -4.00 -9.66
CA LYS A 186 -15.18 -3.98 -10.17
C LYS A 186 -15.66 -5.43 -10.34
N ALA A 187 -17.00 -5.62 -10.30
CA ALA A 187 -17.60 -6.92 -10.50
C ALA A 187 -17.07 -7.59 -11.78
N GLY A 188 -16.47 -8.77 -11.64
CA GLY A 188 -15.90 -9.54 -12.73
C GLY A 188 -15.29 -10.84 -12.22
N ASN A 189 -15.21 -11.85 -13.08
CA ASN A 189 -14.56 -13.12 -12.79
C ASN A 189 -13.04 -12.96 -13.00
N TYR A 190 -12.32 -12.61 -11.93
CA TYR A 190 -10.86 -12.60 -11.96
C TYR A 190 -10.31 -13.93 -11.46
N PRO A 191 -9.27 -14.49 -12.11
CA PRO A 191 -8.71 -15.76 -11.68
C PRO A 191 -8.01 -15.63 -10.33
N MET A 192 -8.07 -16.69 -9.53
CA MET A 192 -7.34 -16.84 -8.26
C MET A 192 -7.59 -15.71 -7.24
N GLN A 193 -8.82 -15.16 -7.20
CA GLN A 193 -9.15 -14.08 -6.27
C GLN A 193 -8.87 -14.49 -4.81
N LEU A 194 -8.24 -13.58 -4.08
CA LEU A 194 -8.00 -13.69 -2.64
C LEU A 194 -9.04 -12.87 -1.87
N THR A 195 -9.32 -13.24 -0.62
CA THR A 195 -10.09 -12.37 0.29
C THR A 195 -9.20 -11.35 0.96
N PRO A 196 -9.73 -10.18 1.38
CA PRO A 196 -8.97 -9.18 2.14
C PRO A 196 -8.38 -9.76 3.42
N GLU A 197 -9.14 -10.60 4.15
CA GLU A 197 -8.74 -11.20 5.43
C GLU A 197 -7.56 -12.16 5.25
N TYR A 198 -7.62 -13.04 4.24
CA TYR A 198 -6.52 -13.94 3.90
C TYR A 198 -5.27 -13.15 3.51
N THR A 199 -5.45 -12.15 2.65
CA THR A 199 -4.38 -11.27 2.18
C THR A 199 -3.72 -10.56 3.36
N ALA A 200 -4.50 -9.95 4.26
CA ALA A 200 -4.00 -9.25 5.43
C ALA A 200 -3.22 -10.18 6.38
N LYS A 201 -3.69 -11.42 6.62
CA LYS A 201 -2.95 -12.43 7.40
C LYS A 201 -1.57 -12.72 6.80
N LYS A 202 -1.48 -12.87 5.48
CA LYS A 202 -0.19 -13.09 4.79
C LYS A 202 0.71 -11.86 4.85
N ILE A 203 0.13 -10.66 4.75
CA ILE A 203 0.85 -9.38 4.87
C ILE A 203 1.46 -9.25 6.27
N VAL A 204 0.65 -9.36 7.32
CA VAL A 204 1.14 -9.24 8.71
C VAL A 204 2.25 -10.26 8.99
N LYS A 205 2.11 -11.51 8.49
CA LYS A 205 3.18 -12.51 8.57
C LYS A 205 4.45 -12.09 7.82
N ALA A 206 4.33 -11.42 6.68
CA ALA A 206 5.49 -10.91 5.91
C ALA A 206 6.17 -9.74 6.63
N LEU A 207 5.39 -8.81 7.23
CA LEU A 207 5.89 -7.70 8.04
C LEU A 207 6.66 -8.20 9.26
N LYS A 208 6.10 -9.15 10.02
CA LYS A 208 6.77 -9.78 11.18
C LYS A 208 8.10 -10.46 10.81
N ARG A 209 8.22 -10.97 9.57
CA ARG A 209 9.43 -11.60 9.03
C ARG A 209 10.41 -10.64 8.37
N GLY A 210 10.11 -9.35 8.33
CA GLY A 210 10.96 -8.33 7.71
C GLY A 210 11.21 -8.55 6.21
N LYS A 211 10.24 -9.09 5.46
CA LYS A 211 10.41 -9.35 4.03
C LYS A 211 10.51 -8.05 3.24
N ARG A 212 11.55 -7.89 2.42
CA ARG A 212 11.70 -6.74 1.51
C ARG A 212 10.64 -6.70 0.41
N ILE A 213 10.39 -7.84 -0.22
CA ILE A 213 9.35 -8.01 -1.24
C ILE A 213 8.46 -9.16 -0.83
N ALA A 214 7.15 -8.93 -0.79
CA ALA A 214 6.16 -9.91 -0.41
C ALA A 214 5.10 -10.06 -1.50
N ILE A 215 5.32 -10.96 -2.46
CA ILE A 215 4.26 -11.39 -3.38
C ILE A 215 3.29 -12.25 -2.58
N ILE A 216 2.03 -11.80 -2.50
CA ILE A 216 1.02 -12.45 -1.68
C ILE A 216 0.41 -13.61 -2.43
N ASP A 217 0.47 -14.76 -1.78
CA ASP A 217 0.16 -16.10 -2.24
C ASP A 217 1.23 -16.73 -3.17
N TRP A 218 1.40 -18.05 -3.02
CA TRP A 218 2.41 -18.81 -3.79
C TRP A 218 2.06 -18.92 -5.28
N LYS A 219 0.74 -18.97 -5.62
CA LYS A 219 0.27 -19.02 -7.00
C LYS A 219 0.71 -17.79 -7.78
N TYR A 220 0.56 -16.61 -7.17
CA TYR A 220 1.03 -15.37 -7.79
C TYR A 220 2.55 -15.27 -7.86
N ARG A 221 3.28 -15.90 -6.93
CA ARG A 221 4.76 -15.98 -7.04
C ARG A 221 5.19 -16.78 -8.25
N LEU A 222 4.53 -17.93 -8.49
CA LEU A 222 4.78 -18.71 -9.70
C LEU A 222 4.40 -17.93 -10.95
N LEU A 223 3.20 -17.34 -10.99
CA LEU A 223 2.74 -16.53 -12.12
C LEU A 223 3.74 -15.42 -12.46
N VAL A 224 4.17 -14.63 -11.47
CA VAL A 224 5.15 -13.56 -11.67
C VAL A 224 6.51 -14.12 -12.10
N GLY A 225 6.92 -15.27 -11.59
CA GLY A 225 8.12 -15.97 -12.04
C GLY A 225 8.06 -16.28 -13.54
N PHE A 226 6.97 -16.88 -13.98
CA PHE A 226 6.79 -17.23 -15.40
C PHE A 226 6.68 -16.00 -16.30
N TRP A 227 5.82 -15.03 -16.01
CA TRP A 227 5.63 -13.92 -16.92
C TRP A 227 6.86 -13.01 -17.03
N ARG A 228 7.74 -13.00 -16.03
CA ARG A 228 9.02 -12.28 -16.09
C ARG A 228 10.01 -12.88 -17.08
N LEU A 229 9.89 -14.17 -17.36
CA LEU A 229 10.72 -14.86 -18.35
C LEU A 229 10.27 -14.62 -19.80
N ILE A 230 9.02 -14.15 -20.00
CA ILE A 230 8.51 -13.86 -21.34
C ILE A 230 9.26 -12.65 -21.90
N PRO A 231 9.92 -12.72 -23.06
CA PRO A 231 10.55 -11.58 -23.69
C PRO A 231 9.56 -10.43 -23.92
N ARG A 232 10.04 -9.19 -23.87
CA ARG A 232 9.18 -8.00 -23.96
C ARG A 232 8.36 -7.97 -25.25
N PHE A 233 8.99 -8.29 -26.38
CA PHE A 233 8.32 -8.28 -27.68
C PHE A 233 7.20 -9.32 -27.81
N ILE A 234 7.28 -10.43 -27.07
CA ILE A 234 6.21 -11.42 -26.97
C ILE A 234 5.11 -10.90 -26.07
N TRP A 235 5.47 -10.37 -24.87
CA TRP A 235 4.51 -9.86 -23.88
C TRP A 235 3.59 -8.79 -24.49
N GLU A 236 4.15 -7.86 -25.26
CA GLU A 236 3.41 -6.76 -25.90
C GLU A 236 2.39 -7.23 -26.95
N ARG A 237 2.48 -8.48 -27.43
CA ARG A 237 1.53 -9.10 -28.36
C ARG A 237 0.45 -9.95 -27.66
N LEU A 238 0.63 -10.24 -26.36
CA LEU A 238 -0.32 -11.08 -25.64
C LEU A 238 -1.56 -10.27 -25.24
N PRO A 239 -2.79 -10.79 -25.50
CA PRO A 239 -4.03 -10.13 -25.08
C PRO A 239 -4.32 -10.36 -23.59
N VAL A 240 -3.43 -9.85 -22.73
CA VAL A 240 -3.58 -10.00 -21.28
C VAL A 240 -4.68 -9.04 -20.80
N LYS A 241 -5.78 -9.60 -20.30
CA LYS A 241 -6.96 -8.89 -19.81
C LYS A 241 -7.08 -8.97 -18.28
#